data_de5394a2d98ff783a0d8072d120f9615
#
_entry.id   de5394a2d98ff783a0d8072d120f9615
#
_cell.length_a   1.000
_cell.length_b   1.000
_cell.length_c   1.000
_cell.angle_alpha   90.00
_cell.angle_beta   90.00
_cell.angle_gamma   90.00
#
_symmetry.space_group_name_H-M   'P 1'
#
loop_
_entity.id
_entity.type
_entity.pdbx_description
1 polymer ?
#
loop_
_entity_poly.entity_id
_entity_poly.type
_entity_poly.pdbx_seq_one_letter_code
_entity_poly.pdbx_strand_id
1 'polypeptide(L)' 'MGSNFKDLIQLLKENGWEYCRTKGSHYIYVKNGKALPVPKHNKDIGKGLYNKIAKEARAK' A
#
# COMPACT_ATOMS: atom_id res chain seq x y z
N MET A 1 -7.64 -8.57 11.53
CA MET A 1 -7.39 -8.99 10.89
C MET A 1 -7.66 -8.99 9.58
N GLY A 2 -7.34 -8.62 8.87
CA GLY A 2 -7.67 -8.68 7.67
C GLY A 2 -7.00 -8.10 6.62
N SER A 3 -7.54 -8.19 5.46
CA SER A 3 -6.96 -7.69 4.26
C SER A 3 -7.62 -6.39 3.87
N ASN A 4 -7.95 -5.55 4.82
CA ASN A 4 -8.63 -4.34 4.45
C ASN A 4 -7.64 -3.22 4.14
N PHE A 5 -8.15 -2.20 3.49
CA PHE A 5 -7.32 -1.11 2.99
C PHE A 5 -6.64 -0.36 4.13
N LYS A 6 -7.34 -0.16 5.23
CA LYS A 6 -6.76 0.56 6.35
C LYS A 6 -5.53 -0.13 6.91
N ASP A 7 -5.60 -1.45 7.04
CA ASP A 7 -4.46 -2.21 7.54
C ASP A 7 -3.28 -2.09 6.62
N LEU A 8 -3.54 -2.07 5.32
CA LEU A 8 -2.47 -1.96 4.35
C LEU A 8 -1.79 -0.61 4.44
N ILE A 9 -2.56 0.45 4.57
CA ILE A 9 -1.99 1.79 4.67
C ILE A 9 -1.16 1.91 5.94
N GLN A 10 -1.65 1.34 7.04
CA GLN A 10 -0.89 1.34 8.28
C GLN A 10 0.45 0.62 8.11
N LEU A 11 0.41 -0.53 7.44
CA LEU A 11 1.62 -1.30 7.18
C LEU A 11 2.62 -0.49 6.38
N LEU A 12 2.15 0.23 5.38
CA LEU A 12 3.03 1.05 4.57
C LEU A 12 3.72 2.12 5.42
N LYS A 13 2.94 2.80 6.24
CA LYS A 13 3.50 3.85 7.09
C LYS A 13 4.51 3.29 8.08
N GLU A 14 4.23 2.13 8.62
CA GLU A 14 5.13 1.51 9.57
C GLU A 14 6.45 1.09 8.92
N ASN A 15 6.44 0.90 7.61
CA ASN A 15 7.65 0.53 6.91
C ASN A 15 8.32 1.71 6.21
N GLY A 16 7.91 2.92 6.55
CA GLY A 16 8.59 4.10 6.05
C GLY A 16 8.07 4.66 4.75
N TRP A 17 6.97 4.13 4.25
CA TRP A 17 6.38 4.65 3.03
C TRP A 17 5.53 5.87 3.32
N GLU A 18 5.55 6.82 2.41
CA GLU A 18 4.78 8.04 2.56
C GLU A 18 3.91 8.28 1.34
N TYR A 19 2.72 8.78 1.59
CA TYR A 19 1.82 9.13 0.52
C TYR A 19 2.42 10.27 -0.30
N CYS A 20 2.48 10.10 -1.59
CA CYS A 20 3.01 11.12 -2.47
C CYS A 20 1.89 11.83 -3.23
N ARG A 21 1.09 11.07 -3.93
CA ARG A 21 0.02 11.65 -4.72
C ARG A 21 -0.95 10.56 -5.13
N THR A 22 -2.06 10.98 -5.74
CA THR A 22 -3.03 10.06 -6.30
C THR A 22 -2.95 10.13 -7.82
N LYS A 23 -2.84 8.99 -8.44
CA LYS A 23 -2.82 8.92 -9.90
C LYS A 23 -3.92 7.98 -10.35
N GLY A 24 -4.98 8.53 -10.96
CA GLY A 24 -6.11 7.73 -11.36
C GLY A 24 -6.75 7.06 -10.16
N SER A 25 -6.82 5.75 -10.18
CA SER A 25 -7.42 4.99 -9.10
C SER A 25 -6.39 4.46 -8.11
N HIS A 26 -5.19 5.04 -8.12
CA HIS A 26 -4.14 4.55 -7.25
C HIS A 26 -3.54 5.66 -6.40
N TYR A 27 -3.25 5.32 -5.15
CA TYR A 27 -2.46 6.19 -4.29
C TYR A 27 -1.00 5.81 -4.49
N ILE A 28 -0.16 6.80 -4.74
CA ILE A 28 1.25 6.52 -4.96
C ILE A 28 2.01 6.79 -3.67
N TYR A 29 2.60 5.74 -3.12
CA TYR A 29 3.45 5.86 -1.94
C TYR A 29 4.90 5.75 -2.35
N VAL A 30 5.76 6.47 -1.66
CA VAL A 30 7.18 6.50 -2.03
C VAL A 30 8.04 6.21 -0.81
N LYS A 31 9.20 5.62 -1.08
CA LYS A 31 10.17 5.33 -0.05
C LYS A 31 11.54 5.16 -0.71
N ASN A 32 12.52 5.95 -0.29
CA ASN A 32 13.89 5.83 -0.79
C ASN A 32 13.96 5.80 -2.31
N GLY A 33 13.22 6.66 -2.97
CA GLY A 33 13.26 6.74 -4.42
C GLY A 33 12.42 5.69 -5.13
N LYS A 34 11.74 4.84 -4.39
CA LYS A 34 10.85 3.85 -4.98
C LYS A 34 9.41 4.30 -4.89
N ALA A 35 8.62 3.92 -5.86
CA ALA A 35 7.20 4.24 -5.86
C ALA A 35 6.39 2.96 -5.82
N LEU A 36 5.34 2.97 -5.02
CA LEU A 36 4.48 1.81 -4.87
C LEU A 36 3.03 2.24 -5.07
N PRO A 37 2.40 1.84 -6.17
CA PRO A 37 1.00 2.18 -6.39
C PRO A 37 0.11 1.28 -5.56
N VAL A 38 -0.84 1.90 -4.87
CA VAL A 38 -1.79 1.19 -4.02
C VAL A 38 -3.19 1.49 -4.52
N PRO A 39 -3.97 0.47 -4.92
CA PRO A 39 -5.29 0.74 -5.46
C PRO A 39 -6.20 1.37 -4.41
N LYS A 40 -7.06 2.28 -4.88
CA LYS A 40 -8.02 2.91 -3.99
C LYS A 40 -9.16 1.94 -3.74
N HIS A 41 -9.37 1.59 -2.51
CA HIS A 41 -10.46 0.70 -2.15
C HIS A 41 -11.12 1.17 -0.87
N ASN A 42 -12.42 1.00 -0.82
CA ASN A 42 -13.17 1.30 0.39
C ASN A 42 -13.46 0.05 1.19
N LYS A 43 -13.14 -1.10 0.64
CA LYS A 43 -13.42 -2.38 1.27
C LYS A 43 -12.19 -3.26 1.23
N ASP A 44 -12.37 -4.52 1.60
CA ASP A 44 -11.27 -5.46 1.56
C ASP A 44 -10.72 -5.56 0.13
N ILE A 45 -9.44 -5.59 0.03
CA ILE A 45 -8.79 -5.66 -1.28
C ILE A 45 -8.43 -7.09 -1.66
N GLY A 46 -8.76 -8.03 -0.80
CA GLY A 46 -8.43 -9.42 -1.09
C GLY A 46 -7.05 -9.80 -0.60
N LYS A 47 -6.93 -11.07 -0.19
CA LYS A 47 -5.67 -11.52 0.35
C LYS A 47 -4.52 -11.48 -0.64
N GLY A 48 -4.78 -11.86 -1.87
CA GLY A 48 -3.72 -11.91 -2.87
C GLY A 48 -3.09 -10.56 -3.09
N LEU A 49 -3.91 -9.55 -3.31
CA LEU A 49 -3.42 -8.22 -3.55
C LEU A 49 -2.78 -7.62 -2.30
N TYR A 50 -3.40 -7.85 -1.15
CA TYR A 50 -2.86 -7.37 0.11
C TYR A 50 -1.45 -7.93 0.33
N ASN A 51 -1.31 -9.25 0.17
CA ASN A 51 -0.03 -9.90 0.38
C ASN A 51 1.03 -9.41 -0.60
N LYS A 52 0.64 -9.18 -1.83
CA LYS A 52 1.57 -8.71 -2.84
C LYS A 52 2.12 -7.34 -2.47
N ILE A 53 1.23 -6.43 -2.10
CA ILE A 53 1.64 -5.08 -1.73
C ILE A 53 2.41 -5.09 -0.41
N ALA A 54 1.96 -5.89 0.55
CA ALA A 54 2.65 -5.99 1.82
C ALA A 54 4.08 -6.51 1.64
N LYS A 55 4.25 -7.46 0.74
CA LYS A 55 5.57 -8.00 0.47
C LYS A 55 6.48 -6.92 -0.12
N GLU A 56 5.95 -6.14 -1.05
CA GLU A 56 6.70 -5.03 -1.63
C GLU A 56 7.05 -4.00 -0.57
N ALA A 57 6.10 -3.71 0.30
CA ALA A 57 6.32 -2.70 1.34
C ALA A 57 7.40 -3.12 2.33
N ARG A 58 7.53 -4.41 2.56
CA ARG A 58 8.54 -4.92 3.49
C ARG A 58 9.89 -5.17 2.83
N ALA A 59 9.94 -5.12 1.51
CA ALA A 59 11.19 -5.35 0.79
C ALA A 59 12.15 -4.21 1.06
N LYS A 60 13.42 -4.53 1.13
CA LYS A 60 14.43 -3.52 1.39
C LYS A 60 15.03 -2.97 0.12
#